data_09b34cf229c7521e2b3c4031bf4dff2e
#
_entry.id   09b34cf229c7521e2b3c4031bf4dff2e
#
_cell.length_a   1.000
_cell.length_b   1.000
_cell.length_c   1.000
_cell.angle_alpha   90.00
_cell.angle_beta   90.00
_cell.angle_gamma   90.00
#
_symmetry.space_group_name_H-M   'P 1'
#
loop_
_entity.id
_entity.type
_entity.pdbx_description
1 polymer ?
#
loop_
_entity_poly.entity_id
_entity_poly.type
_entity_poly.pdbx_seq_one_letter_code
_entity_poly.pdbx_strand_id
1 'polypeptide(L)'
;MKVKLTPRNSCGEISAPPSKSYAHRYVLAAFLAGKPCKIQNVGFSDDVNATVSAIKSLGGIIEKHGDDVFLSGRKTVKTATVDCGESGSTLRFLLPIAAALGINAEFTGSERLLARPIEDIAVAIEGRGAKIVGHTVKGKLNCGVYRLYAGVSSQFVSGLMFALSALKGESEIILCGESVSKGYIDITVSVLKEFGVKIDKTASGYKIVGGYINPPENAVVEGDWSGAAFPLSIGALCGTATVKNLKYPSLQPDSKIVDILKSFGAEVIVNDNAVTVKKGSLVAVKEINCENFPDIAQVICSVAAFCKGNTTLIGINRLKIKESDRIAAIINTLCSCGIKAEYDGEKLTVYGGTPRGGNFLGGNDHRTVMSAAVLGSAADGVSTIDGAEHVAKSYPDFFRDYKLLGGKVDVLI
;
A
#
# COMPACT_ATOMS: atom_id res chain seq x y z
N MET A 1 -2.34 -10.11 -19.85
CA MET A 1 -3.36 -9.23 -20.51
C MET A 1 -2.66 -7.99 -21.05
N LYS A 2 -2.96 -7.65 -22.30
CA LYS A 2 -2.46 -6.42 -22.93
C LYS A 2 -3.63 -5.46 -23.18
N VAL A 3 -3.46 -4.18 -22.86
CA VAL A 3 -4.48 -3.17 -23.12
C VAL A 3 -3.92 -2.07 -24.01
N LYS A 4 -4.82 -1.45 -24.78
CA LYS A 4 -4.55 -0.30 -25.64
C LYS A 4 -5.28 0.91 -25.07
N LEU A 5 -4.57 2.00 -24.87
CA LEU A 5 -5.10 3.27 -24.42
C LEU A 5 -5.12 4.28 -25.57
N THR A 6 -6.24 4.96 -25.70
CA THR A 6 -6.37 6.10 -26.64
C THR A 6 -6.58 7.36 -25.82
N PRO A 7 -5.72 8.38 -25.94
CA PRO A 7 -5.84 9.64 -25.20
C PRO A 7 -7.20 10.30 -25.42
N ARG A 8 -7.79 10.79 -24.34
CA ARG A 8 -9.06 11.52 -24.35
C ARG A 8 -9.14 12.52 -23.20
N ASN A 9 -9.97 13.53 -23.36
CA ASN A 9 -10.36 14.37 -22.24
C ASN A 9 -11.17 13.53 -21.24
N SER A 10 -10.82 13.65 -19.97
CA SER A 10 -11.51 12.99 -18.87
C SER A 10 -12.49 13.95 -18.22
N CYS A 11 -13.72 13.47 -17.98
CA CYS A 11 -14.72 14.15 -17.18
C CYS A 11 -15.62 13.08 -16.56
N GLY A 12 -15.40 12.77 -15.27
CA GLY A 12 -16.17 11.73 -14.63
C GLY A 12 -15.98 11.68 -13.12
N GLU A 13 -16.73 10.77 -12.52
CA GLU A 13 -16.76 10.55 -11.10
C GLU A 13 -16.70 9.05 -10.80
N ILE A 14 -15.89 8.69 -9.82
CA ILE A 14 -15.75 7.31 -9.31
C ILE A 14 -15.70 7.31 -7.78
N SER A 15 -15.84 6.14 -7.16
CA SER A 15 -15.50 5.92 -5.76
C SER A 15 -14.10 5.33 -5.65
N ALA A 16 -13.31 5.81 -4.69
CA ALA A 16 -12.03 5.19 -4.38
C ALA A 16 -12.24 3.71 -3.99
N PRO A 17 -11.36 2.80 -4.40
CA PRO A 17 -11.40 1.44 -3.89
C PRO A 17 -11.16 1.44 -2.38
N PRO A 18 -11.55 0.39 -1.64
CA PRO A 18 -11.23 0.24 -0.24
C PRO A 18 -9.72 0.27 0.02
N SER A 19 -9.30 0.95 1.09
CA SER A 19 -7.88 1.05 1.43
C SER A 19 -7.28 -0.30 1.80
N LYS A 20 -6.42 -0.82 0.93
CA LYS A 20 -5.65 -2.04 1.18
C LYS A 20 -4.92 -1.97 2.53
N SER A 21 -4.31 -0.84 2.84
CA SER A 21 -3.56 -0.63 4.07
C SER A 21 -4.42 -0.70 5.33
N TYR A 22 -5.63 -0.18 5.30
CA TYR A 22 -6.60 -0.32 6.38
C TYR A 22 -7.22 -1.72 6.41
N ALA A 23 -7.60 -2.29 5.26
CA ALA A 23 -8.23 -3.61 5.18
C ALA A 23 -7.39 -4.70 5.85
N HIS A 24 -6.09 -4.80 5.52
CA HIS A 24 -5.19 -5.72 6.22
C HIS A 24 -5.25 -5.54 7.74
N ARG A 25 -5.20 -4.30 8.22
CA ARG A 25 -5.11 -3.98 9.65
C ARG A 25 -6.40 -4.30 10.40
N TYR A 26 -7.54 -3.94 9.84
CA TYR A 26 -8.84 -4.26 10.43
C TYR A 26 -9.06 -5.77 10.51
N VAL A 27 -8.78 -6.51 9.41
CA VAL A 27 -8.94 -7.96 9.37
C VAL A 27 -8.01 -8.66 10.37
N LEU A 28 -6.77 -8.17 10.52
CA LEU A 28 -5.82 -8.70 11.51
C LEU A 28 -6.23 -8.37 12.94
N ALA A 29 -6.69 -7.15 13.23
CA ALA A 29 -7.15 -6.77 14.56
C ALA A 29 -8.37 -7.59 14.98
N ALA A 30 -9.34 -7.80 14.08
CA ALA A 30 -10.51 -8.64 14.32
C ALA A 30 -10.12 -10.12 14.53
N PHE A 31 -9.17 -10.65 13.76
CA PHE A 31 -8.64 -11.99 13.98
C PHE A 31 -8.01 -12.15 15.37
N LEU A 32 -7.22 -11.17 15.80
CA LEU A 32 -6.58 -11.20 17.11
C LEU A 32 -7.58 -11.03 18.25
N ALA A 33 -8.65 -10.27 18.05
CA ALA A 33 -9.74 -10.14 19.03
C ALA A 33 -10.42 -11.48 19.30
N GLY A 34 -10.53 -12.37 18.29
CA GLY A 34 -11.13 -13.70 18.43
C GLY A 34 -12.61 -13.67 18.83
N LYS A 35 -13.30 -12.57 18.54
CA LYS A 35 -14.71 -12.29 18.84
C LYS A 35 -15.45 -11.98 17.54
N PRO A 36 -16.79 -12.14 17.52
CA PRO A 36 -17.60 -11.71 16.38
C PRO A 36 -17.31 -10.24 16.02
N CYS A 37 -17.02 -10.00 14.75
CA CYS A 37 -16.71 -8.69 14.22
C CYS A 37 -17.09 -8.61 12.75
N LYS A 38 -17.85 -7.57 12.37
CA LYS A 38 -18.13 -7.23 10.99
C LYS A 38 -17.19 -6.08 10.56
N ILE A 39 -16.51 -6.26 9.45
CA ILE A 39 -15.71 -5.22 8.82
C ILE A 39 -16.32 -4.91 7.46
N GLN A 40 -16.74 -3.67 7.27
CA GLN A 40 -17.38 -3.21 6.06
C GLN A 40 -16.38 -2.62 5.08
N ASN A 41 -16.69 -2.71 3.79
CA ASN A 41 -15.90 -2.12 2.70
C ASN A 41 -14.43 -2.60 2.70
N VAL A 42 -14.20 -3.90 2.89
CA VAL A 42 -12.84 -4.48 2.92
C VAL A 42 -12.22 -4.50 1.53
N GLY A 43 -13.03 -4.79 0.51
CA GLY A 43 -12.55 -5.04 -0.85
C GLY A 43 -11.66 -6.29 -0.93
N PHE A 44 -11.63 -6.92 -2.09
CA PHE A 44 -10.90 -8.18 -2.24
C PHE A 44 -9.87 -8.12 -3.36
N SER A 45 -8.91 -7.19 -3.23
CA SER A 45 -7.68 -7.25 -4.00
C SER A 45 -6.89 -8.52 -3.67
N ASP A 46 -5.97 -8.93 -4.54
CA ASP A 46 -5.17 -10.16 -4.35
C ASP A 46 -4.42 -10.16 -3.01
N ASP A 47 -3.83 -9.02 -2.62
CA ASP A 47 -3.12 -8.89 -1.36
C ASP A 47 -4.06 -9.06 -0.14
N VAL A 48 -5.28 -8.52 -0.19
CA VAL A 48 -6.28 -8.69 0.89
C VAL A 48 -6.79 -10.12 0.93
N ASN A 49 -7.03 -10.74 -0.23
CA ASN A 49 -7.40 -12.14 -0.35
C ASN A 49 -6.34 -13.06 0.27
N ALA A 50 -5.05 -12.78 0.03
CA ALA A 50 -3.96 -13.52 0.64
C ALA A 50 -4.00 -13.42 2.18
N THR A 51 -4.26 -12.22 2.75
CA THR A 51 -4.40 -12.06 4.21
C THR A 51 -5.60 -12.82 4.75
N VAL A 52 -6.76 -12.75 4.10
CA VAL A 52 -7.97 -13.50 4.53
C VAL A 52 -7.71 -15.01 4.51
N SER A 53 -7.06 -15.53 3.47
CA SER A 53 -6.70 -16.96 3.35
C SER A 53 -5.67 -17.36 4.41
N ALA A 54 -4.65 -16.54 4.62
CA ALA A 54 -3.62 -16.76 5.63
C ALA A 54 -4.21 -16.81 7.06
N ILE A 55 -5.17 -15.93 7.38
CA ILE A 55 -5.88 -15.95 8.66
C ILE A 55 -6.67 -17.25 8.84
N LYS A 56 -7.31 -17.78 7.79
CA LYS A 56 -7.99 -19.09 7.85
C LYS A 56 -7.01 -20.20 8.18
N SER A 57 -5.82 -20.21 7.57
CA SER A 57 -4.76 -21.19 7.88
C SER A 57 -4.29 -21.09 9.34
N LEU A 58 -4.31 -19.88 9.91
CA LEU A 58 -3.97 -19.64 11.32
C LEU A 58 -5.16 -19.86 12.29
N GLY A 59 -6.25 -20.42 11.82
CA GLY A 59 -7.41 -20.79 12.63
C GLY A 59 -8.53 -19.77 12.70
N GLY A 60 -8.48 -18.66 11.96
CA GLY A 60 -9.56 -17.69 11.89
C GLY A 60 -10.80 -18.25 11.23
N ILE A 61 -11.97 -18.00 11.83
CA ILE A 61 -13.26 -18.33 11.25
C ILE A 61 -13.80 -17.05 10.61
N ILE A 62 -13.67 -17.00 9.28
CA ILE A 62 -13.90 -15.78 8.50
C ILE A 62 -14.72 -16.08 7.24
N GLU A 63 -15.74 -15.28 7.00
CA GLU A 63 -16.63 -15.34 5.85
C GLU A 63 -16.65 -14.02 5.09
N LYS A 64 -16.84 -14.08 3.78
CA LYS A 64 -16.97 -12.92 2.89
C LYS A 64 -18.43 -12.72 2.52
N HIS A 65 -18.94 -11.50 2.62
CA HIS A 65 -20.28 -11.12 2.24
C HIS A 65 -20.23 -9.86 1.35
N GLY A 66 -20.18 -10.05 0.03
CA GLY A 66 -19.88 -8.95 -0.91
C GLY A 66 -18.50 -8.36 -0.62
N ASP A 67 -18.43 -7.06 -0.40
CA ASP A 67 -17.20 -6.34 -0.02
C ASP A 67 -16.92 -6.35 1.49
N ASP A 68 -17.78 -6.99 2.29
CA ASP A 68 -17.65 -7.07 3.73
C ASP A 68 -17.02 -8.40 4.16
N VAL A 69 -16.46 -8.40 5.37
CA VAL A 69 -15.91 -9.58 6.03
C VAL A 69 -16.55 -9.74 7.41
N PHE A 70 -16.95 -10.95 7.75
CA PHE A 70 -17.41 -11.32 9.07
C PHE A 70 -16.46 -12.33 9.70
N LEU A 71 -15.88 -11.99 10.84
CA LEU A 71 -15.10 -12.90 11.67
C LEU A 71 -15.99 -13.35 12.84
N SER A 72 -16.15 -14.66 13.02
CA SER A 72 -16.96 -15.22 14.11
C SER A 72 -16.12 -15.73 15.29
N GLY A 73 -14.79 -15.85 15.11
CA GLY A 73 -13.89 -16.33 16.14
C GLY A 73 -12.58 -16.90 15.63
N ARG A 74 -11.90 -17.66 16.50
CA ARG A 74 -10.63 -18.30 16.17
C ARG A 74 -10.53 -19.68 16.82
N LYS A 75 -10.11 -20.69 16.02
CA LYS A 75 -9.75 -22.03 16.50
C LYS A 75 -8.29 -22.06 16.96
N THR A 76 -7.98 -22.92 17.92
CA THR A 76 -6.60 -23.16 18.33
C THR A 76 -5.91 -24.02 17.28
N VAL A 77 -4.79 -23.52 16.74
CA VAL A 77 -3.93 -24.19 15.76
C VAL A 77 -2.52 -24.22 16.35
N LYS A 78 -1.83 -25.36 16.23
CA LYS A 78 -0.44 -25.52 16.71
C LYS A 78 0.59 -25.37 15.58
N THR A 79 0.21 -25.81 14.38
CA THR A 79 1.07 -25.77 13.19
C THR A 79 0.27 -25.30 12.00
N ALA A 80 0.86 -24.53 11.09
CA ALA A 80 0.22 -24.05 9.88
C ALA A 80 1.22 -23.89 8.72
N THR A 81 0.73 -24.05 7.48
CA THR A 81 1.38 -23.53 6.27
C THR A 81 0.55 -22.36 5.78
N VAL A 82 1.21 -21.23 5.58
CA VAL A 82 0.56 -19.94 5.29
C VAL A 82 1.06 -19.43 3.95
N ASP A 83 0.22 -19.49 2.93
CA ASP A 83 0.53 -18.89 1.63
C ASP A 83 0.22 -17.40 1.66
N CYS A 84 1.24 -16.61 1.39
CA CYS A 84 1.15 -15.14 1.31
C CYS A 84 0.99 -14.63 -0.12
N GLY A 85 1.00 -15.51 -1.13
CA GLY A 85 0.97 -15.14 -2.54
C GLY A 85 2.12 -14.19 -2.88
N GLU A 86 1.79 -12.93 -3.22
CA GLU A 86 2.76 -11.85 -3.43
C GLU A 86 2.68 -10.74 -2.37
N SER A 87 1.83 -10.92 -1.33
CA SER A 87 1.53 -9.88 -0.35
C SER A 87 2.61 -9.73 0.72
N GLY A 88 3.43 -8.69 0.58
CA GLY A 88 4.44 -8.33 1.59
C GLY A 88 3.83 -7.93 2.94
N SER A 89 2.63 -7.34 2.94
CA SER A 89 1.92 -7.01 4.18
C SER A 89 1.48 -8.27 4.92
N THR A 90 0.93 -9.25 4.21
CA THR A 90 0.53 -10.54 4.78
C THR A 90 1.70 -11.24 5.45
N LEU A 91 2.82 -11.39 4.74
CA LEU A 91 4.03 -12.04 5.26
C LEU A 91 4.55 -11.32 6.51
N ARG A 92 4.83 -10.02 6.40
CA ARG A 92 5.51 -9.26 7.45
C ARG A 92 4.65 -9.02 8.69
N PHE A 93 3.33 -8.96 8.54
CA PHE A 93 2.43 -8.85 9.70
C PHE A 93 2.23 -10.19 10.40
N LEU A 94 2.09 -11.28 9.63
CA LEU A 94 1.74 -12.57 10.20
C LEU A 94 2.91 -13.34 10.79
N LEU A 95 4.16 -13.09 10.36
CA LEU A 95 5.33 -13.69 10.99
C LEU A 95 5.35 -13.46 12.51
N PRO A 96 5.36 -12.23 13.04
CA PRO A 96 5.35 -12.00 14.47
C PRO A 96 3.99 -12.35 15.13
N ILE A 97 2.88 -12.28 14.42
CA ILE A 97 1.56 -12.69 14.93
C ILE A 97 1.54 -14.20 15.19
N ALA A 98 2.02 -15.03 14.28
CA ALA A 98 2.11 -16.47 14.47
C ALA A 98 2.98 -16.80 15.71
N ALA A 99 4.10 -16.10 15.87
CA ALA A 99 4.95 -16.21 17.04
C ALA A 99 4.21 -15.82 18.35
N ALA A 100 3.44 -14.72 18.36
CA ALA A 100 2.68 -14.31 19.54
C ALA A 100 1.58 -15.32 19.91
N LEU A 101 0.94 -15.93 18.90
CA LEU A 101 -0.07 -16.97 19.09
C LEU A 101 0.54 -18.35 19.46
N GLY A 102 1.87 -18.53 19.36
CA GLY A 102 2.55 -19.78 19.60
C GLY A 102 2.26 -20.84 18.52
N ILE A 103 2.00 -20.39 17.30
CA ILE A 103 1.76 -21.25 16.13
C ILE A 103 3.10 -21.46 15.41
N ASN A 104 3.56 -22.71 15.30
CA ASN A 104 4.68 -23.02 14.45
C ASN A 104 4.20 -22.96 12.98
N ALA A 105 4.66 -21.97 12.24
CA ALA A 105 4.12 -21.69 10.91
C ALA A 105 5.24 -21.59 9.87
N GLU A 106 5.03 -22.21 8.72
CA GLU A 106 5.82 -22.05 7.52
C GLU A 106 5.11 -21.10 6.58
N PHE A 107 5.79 -20.03 6.15
CA PHE A 107 5.25 -19.04 5.24
C PHE A 107 5.81 -19.26 3.85
N THR A 108 4.89 -19.33 2.86
CA THR A 108 5.19 -19.52 1.44
C THR A 108 4.67 -18.33 0.63
N GLY A 109 5.06 -18.26 -0.63
CA GLY A 109 4.65 -17.22 -1.57
C GLY A 109 5.53 -17.20 -2.80
N SER A 110 5.39 -16.18 -3.65
CA SER A 110 6.23 -16.05 -4.85
C SER A 110 7.72 -15.91 -4.49
N GLU A 111 8.60 -16.35 -5.38
CA GLU A 111 10.05 -16.21 -5.20
C GLU A 111 10.46 -14.76 -4.93
N ARG A 112 9.83 -13.81 -5.62
CA ARG A 112 10.07 -12.38 -5.43
C ARG A 112 9.67 -11.90 -4.04
N LEU A 113 8.56 -12.42 -3.47
CA LEU A 113 8.15 -12.09 -2.11
C LEU A 113 9.14 -12.64 -1.10
N LEU A 114 9.52 -13.90 -1.25
CA LEU A 114 10.42 -14.59 -0.32
C LEU A 114 11.86 -14.06 -0.38
N ALA A 115 12.26 -13.45 -1.49
CA ALA A 115 13.56 -12.77 -1.59
C ALA A 115 13.59 -11.39 -0.89
N ARG A 116 12.45 -10.87 -0.41
CA ARG A 116 12.42 -9.58 0.30
C ARG A 116 12.91 -9.73 1.73
N PRO A 117 13.70 -8.76 2.26
CA PRO A 117 14.31 -8.88 3.58
C PRO A 117 13.26 -9.01 4.70
N ILE A 118 13.53 -9.92 5.64
CA ILE A 118 12.75 -10.14 6.87
C ILE A 118 13.66 -10.22 8.11
N GLU A 119 14.96 -9.99 7.94
CA GLU A 119 15.98 -10.17 8.97
C GLU A 119 15.72 -9.26 10.17
N ASP A 120 15.28 -8.03 9.97
CA ASP A 120 15.04 -7.07 11.05
C ASP A 120 14.01 -7.60 12.06
N ILE A 121 12.92 -8.23 11.59
CA ILE A 121 11.92 -8.80 12.50
C ILE A 121 12.42 -10.10 13.13
N ALA A 122 13.21 -10.90 12.41
CA ALA A 122 13.81 -12.13 12.94
C ALA A 122 14.74 -11.81 14.10
N VAL A 123 15.64 -10.84 13.95
CA VAL A 123 16.55 -10.35 15.00
C VAL A 123 15.78 -9.75 16.16
N ALA A 124 14.74 -8.94 15.90
CA ALA A 124 13.96 -8.27 16.95
C ALA A 124 13.27 -9.25 17.90
N ILE A 125 12.86 -10.44 17.43
CA ILE A 125 12.16 -11.44 18.25
C ILE A 125 13.10 -12.51 18.83
N GLU A 126 14.35 -12.56 18.39
CA GLU A 126 15.33 -13.53 18.90
C GLU A 126 15.55 -13.37 20.41
N GLY A 127 15.61 -14.48 21.12
CA GLY A 127 15.73 -14.47 22.59
C GLY A 127 14.46 -14.08 23.34
N ARG A 128 13.31 -13.88 22.63
CA ARG A 128 12.01 -13.50 23.20
C ARG A 128 11.00 -14.65 23.23
N GLY A 129 11.47 -15.89 23.24
CA GLY A 129 10.63 -17.11 23.31
C GLY A 129 10.23 -17.68 21.94
N ALA A 130 10.45 -16.96 20.86
CA ALA A 130 10.23 -17.43 19.50
C ALA A 130 11.45 -17.13 18.63
N LYS A 131 11.52 -17.78 17.46
CA LYS A 131 12.52 -17.52 16.43
C LYS A 131 11.93 -17.64 15.03
N ILE A 132 12.50 -16.91 14.09
CA ILE A 132 12.25 -17.03 12.65
C ILE A 132 13.53 -17.56 12.00
N VAL A 133 13.40 -18.66 11.25
CA VAL A 133 14.52 -19.25 10.49
C VAL A 133 14.05 -19.41 9.04
N GLY A 134 14.68 -18.67 8.13
CA GLY A 134 14.10 -18.46 6.80
C GLY A 134 12.70 -17.87 6.95
N HIS A 135 11.69 -18.52 6.39
CA HIS A 135 10.28 -18.10 6.51
C HIS A 135 9.48 -18.99 7.48
N THR A 136 10.17 -19.70 8.41
CA THR A 136 9.52 -20.57 9.40
C THR A 136 9.60 -19.94 10.80
N VAL A 137 8.43 -19.80 11.43
CA VAL A 137 8.26 -19.35 12.82
C VAL A 137 8.19 -20.55 13.75
N LYS A 138 8.94 -20.53 14.87
CA LYS A 138 8.88 -21.55 15.93
C LYS A 138 8.89 -20.89 17.31
N GLY A 139 8.16 -21.50 18.26
CA GLY A 139 8.08 -21.04 19.65
C GLY A 139 6.95 -20.06 19.89
N LYS A 140 7.00 -19.36 21.03
CA LYS A 140 5.97 -18.41 21.45
C LYS A 140 6.60 -17.16 22.05
N LEU A 141 6.19 -15.99 21.57
CA LEU A 141 6.68 -14.71 22.10
C LEU A 141 6.25 -14.46 23.54
N ASN A 142 7.11 -13.80 24.29
CA ASN A 142 6.86 -13.28 25.63
C ASN A 142 6.74 -11.75 25.60
N CYS A 143 6.06 -11.16 26.59
CA CYS A 143 6.11 -9.71 26.80
C CYS A 143 7.54 -9.25 27.10
N GLY A 144 7.84 -7.99 26.79
CA GLY A 144 9.14 -7.41 27.09
C GLY A 144 9.53 -6.25 26.16
N VAL A 145 10.82 -5.91 26.17
CA VAL A 145 11.37 -4.84 25.34
C VAL A 145 11.93 -5.42 24.05
N TYR A 146 11.49 -4.91 22.94
CA TYR A 146 11.87 -5.29 21.58
C TYR A 146 12.62 -4.14 20.90
N ARG A 147 13.82 -4.41 20.42
CA ARG A 147 14.60 -3.44 19.63
C ARG A 147 14.44 -3.78 18.16
N LEU A 148 13.91 -2.84 17.38
CA LEU A 148 13.59 -3.06 15.97
C LEU A 148 14.19 -1.97 15.11
N TYR A 149 14.97 -2.36 14.10
CA TYR A 149 15.44 -1.42 13.09
C TYR A 149 14.29 -1.06 12.13
N ALA A 150 13.95 0.23 12.07
CA ALA A 150 12.78 0.71 11.35
C ALA A 150 13.10 1.35 9.98
N GLY A 151 14.37 1.34 9.58
CA GLY A 151 14.85 1.98 8.34
C GLY A 151 14.47 1.25 7.06
N VAL A 152 14.12 -0.06 7.12
CA VAL A 152 13.77 -0.85 5.94
C VAL A 152 12.28 -0.81 5.65
N SER A 153 11.44 -1.06 6.66
CA SER A 153 9.99 -1.14 6.43
C SER A 153 9.18 -0.89 7.71
N SER A 154 8.22 0.05 7.62
CA SER A 154 7.20 0.25 8.67
C SER A 154 6.31 -0.97 8.92
N GLN A 155 6.26 -1.94 7.99
CA GLN A 155 5.49 -3.17 8.15
C GLN A 155 6.00 -4.05 9.29
N PHE A 156 7.31 -4.04 9.57
CA PHE A 156 7.87 -4.78 10.71
C PHE A 156 7.38 -4.21 12.03
N VAL A 157 7.36 -2.88 12.16
CA VAL A 157 6.84 -2.20 13.35
C VAL A 157 5.36 -2.52 13.53
N SER A 158 4.57 -2.41 12.47
CA SER A 158 3.13 -2.72 12.47
C SER A 158 2.86 -4.18 12.84
N GLY A 159 3.58 -5.13 12.24
CA GLY A 159 3.45 -6.56 12.54
C GLY A 159 3.77 -6.88 14.00
N LEU A 160 4.84 -6.29 14.54
CA LEU A 160 5.22 -6.47 15.94
C LEU A 160 4.18 -5.83 16.88
N MET A 161 3.61 -4.66 16.55
CA MET A 161 2.52 -4.05 17.30
C MET A 161 1.31 -4.98 17.42
N PHE A 162 0.85 -5.59 16.31
CA PHE A 162 -0.22 -6.58 16.32
C PHE A 162 0.14 -7.78 17.21
N ALA A 163 1.34 -8.32 17.06
CA ALA A 163 1.82 -9.46 17.85
C ALA A 163 1.79 -9.16 19.35
N LEU A 164 2.35 -8.03 19.76
CA LEU A 164 2.43 -7.63 21.17
C LEU A 164 1.05 -7.28 21.75
N SER A 165 0.13 -6.78 20.93
CA SER A 165 -1.26 -6.54 21.37
C SER A 165 -1.99 -7.83 21.74
N ALA A 166 -1.59 -8.98 21.19
CA ALA A 166 -2.18 -10.28 21.52
C ALA A 166 -1.61 -10.91 22.80
N LEU A 167 -0.46 -10.45 23.30
CA LEU A 167 0.17 -10.96 24.52
C LEU A 167 -0.44 -10.33 25.77
N LYS A 168 -0.61 -11.10 26.85
CA LYS A 168 -1.10 -10.57 28.13
C LYS A 168 0.06 -9.91 28.88
N GLY A 169 0.03 -8.58 29.01
CA GLY A 169 1.01 -7.80 29.74
C GLY A 169 1.52 -6.59 28.95
N GLU A 170 2.56 -5.96 29.49
CA GLU A 170 3.18 -4.79 28.87
C GLU A 170 4.38 -5.18 28.02
N SER A 171 4.51 -4.50 26.90
CA SER A 171 5.66 -4.61 26.01
C SER A 171 6.07 -3.24 25.48
N GLU A 172 7.33 -3.11 25.10
CA GLU A 172 7.85 -1.88 24.51
C GLU A 172 8.59 -2.21 23.21
N ILE A 173 8.32 -1.40 22.17
CA ILE A 173 9.09 -1.39 20.93
C ILE A 173 10.00 -0.18 20.98
N ILE A 174 11.31 -0.40 20.92
CA ILE A 174 12.32 0.66 20.75
C ILE A 174 12.74 0.65 19.29
N LEU A 175 12.50 1.76 18.61
CA LEU A 175 12.89 1.95 17.21
C LEU A 175 14.37 2.35 17.14
N CYS A 176 15.16 1.57 16.42
CA CYS A 176 16.58 1.84 16.17
C CYS A 176 16.71 2.45 14.75
N GLY A 177 17.50 3.52 14.64
CA GLY A 177 17.65 4.26 13.38
C GLY A 177 16.45 5.15 13.02
N GLU A 178 16.52 5.76 11.85
CA GLU A 178 15.42 6.59 11.35
C GLU A 178 14.27 5.73 10.87
N SER A 179 13.08 6.02 11.38
CA SER A 179 11.86 5.33 10.96
C SER A 179 11.32 5.93 9.68
N VAL A 180 11.11 5.08 8.68
CA VAL A 180 10.58 5.44 7.37
C VAL A 180 9.08 5.10 7.27
N SER A 181 8.35 5.84 6.43
CA SER A 181 6.91 5.62 6.20
C SER A 181 6.08 5.63 7.50
N LYS A 182 6.33 6.60 8.37
CA LYS A 182 5.72 6.73 9.71
C LYS A 182 4.20 6.72 9.68
N GLY A 183 3.57 7.32 8.67
CA GLY A 183 2.12 7.35 8.53
C GLY A 183 1.47 5.96 8.50
N TYR A 184 2.14 4.94 7.95
CA TYR A 184 1.61 3.57 7.99
C TYR A 184 1.67 2.94 9.39
N ILE A 185 2.59 3.37 10.25
CA ILE A 185 2.61 2.99 11.66
C ILE A 185 1.44 3.67 12.38
N ASP A 186 1.19 4.96 12.07
CA ASP A 186 0.08 5.71 12.65
C ASP A 186 -1.28 5.08 12.31
N ILE A 187 -1.47 4.56 11.08
CA ILE A 187 -2.65 3.75 10.72
C ILE A 187 -2.77 2.52 11.63
N THR A 188 -1.67 1.81 11.89
CA THR A 188 -1.70 0.63 12.77
C THR A 188 -2.08 1.01 14.20
N VAL A 189 -1.51 2.09 14.73
CA VAL A 189 -1.84 2.63 16.06
C VAL A 189 -3.31 3.02 16.12
N SER A 190 -3.84 3.70 15.10
CA SER A 190 -5.24 4.11 15.02
C SER A 190 -6.18 2.90 15.07
N VAL A 191 -5.96 1.90 14.21
CA VAL A 191 -6.78 0.68 14.17
C VAL A 191 -6.72 -0.08 15.49
N LEU A 192 -5.54 -0.29 16.06
CA LEU A 192 -5.40 -1.00 17.33
C LEU A 192 -6.07 -0.25 18.48
N LYS A 193 -6.00 1.09 18.52
CA LYS A 193 -6.71 1.91 19.51
C LYS A 193 -8.24 1.80 19.35
N GLU A 194 -8.73 1.78 18.13
CA GLU A 194 -10.15 1.56 17.83
C GLU A 194 -10.62 0.18 18.31
N PHE A 195 -9.73 -0.82 18.28
CA PHE A 195 -9.96 -2.14 18.89
C PHE A 195 -9.65 -2.19 20.39
N GLY A 196 -9.53 -1.05 21.06
CA GLY A 196 -9.38 -0.94 22.51
C GLY A 196 -7.98 -1.24 23.05
N VAL A 197 -6.97 -1.40 22.19
CA VAL A 197 -5.58 -1.63 22.63
C VAL A 197 -4.98 -0.33 23.14
N LYS A 198 -4.41 -0.35 24.33
CA LYS A 198 -3.70 0.80 24.89
C LYS A 198 -2.28 0.86 24.31
N ILE A 199 -2.03 1.91 23.54
CA ILE A 199 -0.72 2.18 22.92
C ILE A 199 -0.33 3.61 23.20
N ASP A 200 0.85 3.79 23.83
CA ASP A 200 1.42 5.08 24.13
C ASP A 200 2.71 5.27 23.32
N LYS A 201 2.83 6.41 22.65
CA LYS A 201 4.06 6.78 21.94
C LYS A 201 5.08 7.29 22.95
N THR A 202 6.30 6.78 22.87
CA THR A 202 7.44 7.21 23.69
C THR A 202 8.45 8.00 22.85
N ALA A 203 9.48 8.54 23.47
CA ALA A 203 10.56 9.24 22.76
C ALA A 203 11.30 8.29 21.78
N SER A 204 11.39 7.00 22.10
CA SER A 204 12.13 5.99 21.32
C SER A 204 11.26 4.98 20.59
N GLY A 205 9.92 5.06 20.70
CA GLY A 205 9.04 4.07 20.07
C GLY A 205 7.65 4.00 20.65
N TYR A 206 7.22 2.82 21.15
CA TYR A 206 5.84 2.59 21.56
C TYR A 206 5.77 1.63 22.75
N LYS A 207 4.95 1.96 23.75
CA LYS A 207 4.51 1.04 24.81
C LYS A 207 3.13 0.48 24.47
N ILE A 208 2.94 -0.83 24.67
CA ILE A 208 1.74 -1.56 24.30
C ILE A 208 1.29 -2.39 25.51
N VAL A 209 0.07 -2.20 25.96
CA VAL A 209 -0.59 -3.06 26.94
C VAL A 209 -1.50 -4.01 26.18
N GLY A 210 -1.06 -5.26 26.04
CA GLY A 210 -1.75 -6.27 25.26
C GLY A 210 -2.63 -7.21 26.10
N GLY A 211 -3.24 -8.17 25.40
CA GLY A 211 -4.13 -9.19 25.98
C GLY A 211 -5.59 -8.77 26.06
N TYR A 212 -5.91 -7.58 25.60
CA TYR A 212 -7.27 -7.07 25.55
C TYR A 212 -7.54 -6.38 24.22
N ILE A 213 -8.21 -7.10 23.30
CA ILE A 213 -8.59 -6.59 21.99
C ILE A 213 -10.09 -6.78 21.85
N ASN A 214 -10.83 -5.69 21.64
CA ASN A 214 -12.27 -5.70 21.44
C ASN A 214 -12.61 -5.06 20.10
N PRO A 215 -13.40 -5.75 19.26
CA PRO A 215 -13.91 -5.15 18.05
C PRO A 215 -14.75 -3.91 18.35
N PRO A 216 -14.63 -2.84 17.56
CA PRO A 216 -15.58 -1.75 17.60
C PRO A 216 -16.96 -2.19 17.11
N GLU A 217 -18.00 -1.44 17.44
CA GLU A 217 -19.36 -1.72 16.97
C GLU A 217 -19.46 -1.63 15.43
N ASN A 218 -18.75 -0.68 14.85
CA ASN A 218 -18.67 -0.46 13.40
C ASN A 218 -17.22 -0.31 12.98
N ALA A 219 -16.71 -1.29 12.23
CA ALA A 219 -15.41 -1.23 11.57
C ALA A 219 -15.63 -1.01 10.08
N VAL A 220 -15.25 0.15 9.56
CA VAL A 220 -15.44 0.52 8.16
C VAL A 220 -14.09 0.92 7.55
N VAL A 221 -13.69 0.24 6.47
CA VAL A 221 -12.47 0.57 5.73
C VAL A 221 -12.72 1.81 4.88
N GLU A 222 -11.91 2.84 5.07
CA GLU A 222 -11.96 4.07 4.25
C GLU A 222 -11.39 3.84 2.84
N GLY A 223 -11.63 4.79 1.94
CA GLY A 223 -11.10 4.74 0.56
C GLY A 223 -9.57 4.82 0.51
N ASP A 224 -8.99 4.20 -0.51
CA ASP A 224 -7.54 4.07 -0.71
C ASP A 224 -6.96 5.30 -1.40
N TRP A 225 -6.18 6.09 -0.66
CA TRP A 225 -5.47 7.23 -1.21
C TRP A 225 -4.34 6.84 -2.18
N SER A 226 -3.72 5.67 -1.99
CA SER A 226 -2.74 5.16 -2.94
C SER A 226 -3.39 4.84 -4.29
N GLY A 227 -4.57 4.19 -4.26
CA GLY A 227 -5.36 3.92 -5.47
C GLY A 227 -5.94 5.19 -6.10
N ALA A 228 -6.45 6.11 -5.26
CA ALA A 228 -7.03 7.38 -5.71
C ALA A 228 -6.04 8.31 -6.39
N ALA A 229 -4.74 8.21 -6.08
CA ALA A 229 -3.72 9.05 -6.69
C ALA A 229 -3.69 8.96 -8.22
N PHE A 230 -3.99 7.80 -8.79
CA PHE A 230 -4.00 7.60 -10.24
C PHE A 230 -5.16 8.33 -10.94
N PRO A 231 -6.44 8.12 -10.56
CA PRO A 231 -7.55 8.85 -11.16
C PRO A 231 -7.48 10.37 -10.91
N LEU A 232 -7.01 10.81 -9.74
CA LEU A 232 -6.79 12.24 -9.48
C LEU A 232 -5.73 12.83 -10.43
N SER A 233 -4.66 12.08 -10.70
CA SER A 233 -3.62 12.48 -11.66
C SER A 233 -4.13 12.49 -13.10
N ILE A 234 -5.03 11.58 -13.48
CA ILE A 234 -5.73 11.63 -14.78
C ILE A 234 -6.54 12.94 -14.90
N GLY A 235 -7.24 13.35 -13.84
CA GLY A 235 -7.96 14.63 -13.80
C GLY A 235 -7.02 15.82 -14.04
N ALA A 236 -5.85 15.83 -13.40
CA ALA A 236 -4.85 16.89 -13.55
C ALA A 236 -4.30 16.99 -14.99
N LEU A 237 -4.19 15.87 -15.71
CA LEU A 237 -3.62 15.80 -17.05
C LEU A 237 -4.67 15.97 -18.17
N CYS A 238 -5.84 15.34 -18.00
CA CYS A 238 -6.79 15.13 -19.10
C CYS A 238 -8.08 15.94 -19.00
N GLY A 239 -8.36 16.61 -17.87
CA GLY A 239 -9.61 17.39 -17.74
C GLY A 239 -10.10 17.49 -16.33
N THR A 240 -11.07 16.66 -15.92
CA THR A 240 -11.62 16.67 -14.56
C THR A 240 -11.84 15.24 -14.08
N ALA A 241 -11.44 14.94 -12.85
CA ALA A 241 -11.78 13.70 -12.17
C ALA A 241 -12.26 13.99 -10.75
N THR A 242 -13.40 13.41 -10.37
CA THR A 242 -13.90 13.42 -9.00
C THR A 242 -13.79 12.01 -8.42
N VAL A 243 -13.11 11.88 -7.28
CA VAL A 243 -12.97 10.63 -6.55
C VAL A 243 -13.67 10.75 -5.20
N LYS A 244 -14.73 9.98 -5.01
CA LYS A 244 -15.51 9.88 -3.76
C LYS A 244 -14.91 8.87 -2.80
N ASN A 245 -15.49 8.79 -1.60
CA ASN A 245 -15.09 7.89 -0.52
C ASN A 245 -13.64 8.14 -0.05
N LEU A 246 -13.21 9.40 -0.08
CA LEU A 246 -11.89 9.85 0.39
C LEU A 246 -12.05 10.75 1.61
N LYS A 247 -11.72 10.24 2.77
CA LYS A 247 -11.66 11.04 4.00
C LYS A 247 -10.45 11.98 3.95
N TYR A 248 -10.66 13.28 4.17
CA TYR A 248 -9.58 14.26 4.25
C TYR A 248 -9.80 15.23 5.43
N PRO A 249 -8.79 15.48 6.30
CA PRO A 249 -7.46 14.86 6.28
C PRO A 249 -7.50 13.36 6.60
N SER A 250 -6.52 12.58 6.10
CA SER A 250 -6.38 11.16 6.34
C SER A 250 -5.03 10.82 6.96
N LEU A 251 -4.96 9.74 7.75
CA LEU A 251 -3.70 9.17 8.23
C LEU A 251 -2.93 8.45 7.12
N GLN A 252 -3.59 8.15 5.99
CA GLN A 252 -2.90 7.57 4.84
C GLN A 252 -1.90 8.59 4.27
N PRO A 253 -0.58 8.29 4.27
CA PRO A 253 0.43 9.27 3.86
C PRO A 253 0.29 9.67 2.39
N ASP A 254 -0.31 8.81 1.58
CA ASP A 254 -0.52 9.03 0.15
C ASP A 254 -1.60 10.09 -0.15
N SER A 255 -2.37 10.54 0.87
CA SER A 255 -3.22 11.74 0.76
C SER A 255 -2.43 13.01 0.40
N LYS A 256 -1.10 12.96 0.56
CA LYS A 256 -0.18 14.01 0.12
C LYS A 256 -0.25 14.30 -1.37
N ILE A 257 -0.82 13.39 -2.18
CA ILE A 257 -1.07 13.63 -3.61
C ILE A 257 -1.88 14.91 -3.86
N VAL A 258 -2.78 15.29 -2.94
CA VAL A 258 -3.57 16.54 -3.01
C VAL A 258 -2.64 17.76 -3.09
N ASP A 259 -1.68 17.85 -2.17
CA ASP A 259 -0.74 18.98 -2.12
C ASP A 259 0.24 18.94 -3.30
N ILE A 260 0.66 17.74 -3.69
CA ILE A 260 1.60 17.53 -4.81
C ILE A 260 0.94 17.98 -6.12
N LEU A 261 -0.31 17.59 -6.39
CA LEU A 261 -1.02 18.02 -7.60
C LEU A 261 -1.27 19.54 -7.62
N LYS A 262 -1.59 20.15 -6.46
CA LYS A 262 -1.64 21.62 -6.33
C LYS A 262 -0.29 22.26 -6.65
N SER A 263 0.80 21.69 -6.16
CA SER A 263 2.16 22.21 -6.40
C SER A 263 2.56 22.10 -7.88
N PHE A 264 2.06 21.11 -8.59
CA PHE A 264 2.20 21.02 -10.06
C PHE A 264 1.32 22.02 -10.81
N GLY A 265 0.37 22.68 -10.15
CA GLY A 265 -0.52 23.69 -10.78
C GLY A 265 -1.89 23.15 -11.20
N ALA A 266 -2.30 21.96 -10.75
CA ALA A 266 -3.67 21.49 -10.92
C ALA A 266 -4.63 22.21 -9.96
N GLU A 267 -5.87 22.42 -10.39
CA GLU A 267 -6.94 22.90 -9.50
C GLU A 267 -7.47 21.71 -8.68
N VAL A 268 -7.37 21.78 -7.36
CA VAL A 268 -7.82 20.70 -6.48
C VAL A 268 -8.85 21.23 -5.48
N ILE A 269 -10.04 20.66 -5.52
CA ILE A 269 -11.17 20.95 -4.63
C ILE A 269 -11.35 19.75 -3.70
N VAL A 270 -11.31 19.98 -2.41
CA VAL A 270 -11.50 18.95 -1.37
C VAL A 270 -12.82 19.21 -0.66
N ASN A 271 -13.69 18.22 -0.64
CA ASN A 271 -14.92 18.18 0.13
C ASN A 271 -14.83 17.09 1.21
N ASP A 272 -15.81 16.99 2.11
CA ASP A 272 -15.78 16.08 3.28
C ASP A 272 -15.51 14.61 2.94
N ASN A 273 -15.93 14.13 1.78
CA ASN A 273 -15.79 12.73 1.36
C ASN A 273 -15.42 12.58 -0.13
N ALA A 274 -14.91 13.62 -0.76
CA ALA A 274 -14.55 13.60 -2.17
C ALA A 274 -13.45 14.60 -2.50
N VAL A 275 -12.64 14.27 -3.50
CA VAL A 275 -11.66 15.18 -4.07
C VAL A 275 -11.89 15.28 -5.57
N THR A 276 -11.97 16.52 -6.04
CA THR A 276 -12.05 16.83 -7.48
C THR A 276 -10.75 17.49 -7.90
N VAL A 277 -10.13 16.95 -8.95
CA VAL A 277 -8.94 17.53 -9.57
C VAL A 277 -9.28 17.92 -11.00
N LYS A 278 -8.92 19.16 -11.36
CA LYS A 278 -9.08 19.68 -12.72
C LYS A 278 -7.73 20.03 -13.31
N LYS A 279 -7.62 19.87 -14.60
CA LYS A 279 -6.43 20.26 -15.37
C LYS A 279 -6.16 21.75 -15.21
N GLY A 280 -4.90 22.05 -14.86
CA GLY A 280 -4.37 23.41 -14.77
C GLY A 280 -3.18 23.61 -15.69
N SER A 281 -2.47 24.71 -15.50
CA SER A 281 -1.19 24.96 -16.16
C SER A 281 -0.07 24.28 -15.39
N LEU A 282 0.30 23.07 -15.81
CA LEU A 282 1.26 22.27 -15.07
C LEU A 282 2.69 22.81 -15.21
N VAL A 283 3.37 22.91 -14.08
CA VAL A 283 4.76 23.33 -13.95
C VAL A 283 5.53 22.32 -13.08
N ALA A 284 6.83 22.18 -13.35
CA ALA A 284 7.65 21.25 -12.58
C ALA A 284 7.82 21.72 -11.13
N VAL A 285 7.80 20.76 -10.21
CA VAL A 285 8.19 20.95 -8.81
C VAL A 285 9.64 20.56 -8.65
N LYS A 286 10.48 21.49 -8.18
CA LYS A 286 11.94 21.30 -8.15
C LYS A 286 12.37 20.02 -7.44
N GLU A 287 11.78 19.74 -6.26
CA GLU A 287 12.12 18.56 -5.46
C GLU A 287 10.92 18.07 -4.67
N ILE A 288 10.73 16.73 -4.63
CA ILE A 288 9.68 16.05 -3.86
C ILE A 288 10.30 14.92 -3.06
N ASN A 289 10.22 14.99 -1.74
CA ASN A 289 10.65 13.90 -0.86
C ASN A 289 9.56 12.85 -0.71
N CYS A 290 9.77 11.67 -1.31
CA CYS A 290 8.82 10.55 -1.34
C CYS A 290 9.03 9.53 -0.20
N GLU A 291 9.90 9.80 0.77
CA GLU A 291 10.25 8.86 1.83
C GLU A 291 9.03 8.33 2.60
N ASN A 292 8.05 9.18 2.88
CA ASN A 292 6.86 8.81 3.65
C ASN A 292 5.69 8.30 2.80
N PHE A 293 5.69 8.52 1.49
CA PHE A 293 4.64 8.10 0.54
C PHE A 293 5.23 7.45 -0.73
N PRO A 294 6.05 6.40 -0.58
CA PRO A 294 6.76 5.78 -1.72
C PRO A 294 5.80 5.16 -2.75
N ASP A 295 4.58 4.89 -2.35
CA ASP A 295 3.61 4.19 -3.20
C ASP A 295 2.98 5.07 -4.28
N ILE A 296 3.07 6.40 -4.16
CA ILE A 296 2.64 7.34 -5.21
C ILE A 296 3.81 7.93 -6.02
N ALA A 297 5.06 7.54 -5.72
CA ALA A 297 6.23 8.08 -6.42
C ALA A 297 6.17 7.88 -7.95
N GLN A 298 5.69 6.71 -8.40
CA GLN A 298 5.58 6.40 -9.83
C GLN A 298 4.57 7.30 -10.54
N VAL A 299 3.39 7.53 -9.96
CA VAL A 299 2.38 8.40 -10.57
C VAL A 299 2.81 9.87 -10.53
N ILE A 300 3.56 10.31 -9.52
CA ILE A 300 4.17 11.64 -9.49
C ILE A 300 5.10 11.82 -10.70
N CYS A 301 5.92 10.83 -11.02
CA CYS A 301 6.78 10.86 -12.21
C CYS A 301 5.96 10.93 -13.51
N SER A 302 4.82 10.24 -13.57
CA SER A 302 3.91 10.31 -14.72
C SER A 302 3.34 11.73 -14.92
N VAL A 303 2.97 12.43 -13.85
CA VAL A 303 2.52 13.83 -13.92
C VAL A 303 3.68 14.75 -14.28
N ALA A 304 4.85 14.58 -13.65
CA ALA A 304 6.05 15.39 -13.91
C ALA A 304 6.48 15.34 -15.38
N ALA A 305 6.23 14.23 -16.07
CA ALA A 305 6.54 14.06 -17.50
C ALA A 305 5.85 15.11 -18.41
N PHE A 306 4.72 15.67 -17.99
CA PHE A 306 3.95 16.69 -18.74
C PHE A 306 4.24 18.13 -18.29
N CYS A 307 5.07 18.32 -17.26
CA CYS A 307 5.34 19.64 -16.72
C CYS A 307 6.46 20.34 -17.51
N LYS A 308 6.44 21.67 -17.56
CA LYS A 308 7.58 22.43 -18.07
C LYS A 308 8.67 22.50 -17.01
N GLY A 309 9.87 21.98 -17.32
CA GLY A 309 11.02 21.93 -16.41
C GLY A 309 11.28 20.55 -15.83
N ASN A 310 12.11 20.49 -14.79
CA ASN A 310 12.59 19.24 -14.23
C ASN A 310 12.05 19.04 -12.80
N THR A 311 11.62 17.81 -12.50
CA THR A 311 11.19 17.41 -11.15
C THR A 311 12.13 16.33 -10.63
N THR A 312 12.69 16.52 -9.44
CA THR A 312 13.58 15.56 -8.78
C THR A 312 12.86 14.90 -7.60
N LEU A 313 12.85 13.59 -7.55
CA LEU A 313 12.33 12.81 -6.44
C LEU A 313 13.51 12.33 -5.57
N ILE A 314 13.39 12.52 -4.25
CA ILE A 314 14.33 12.03 -3.23
C ILE A 314 13.62 11.09 -2.25
N GLY A 315 14.39 10.37 -1.40
CA GLY A 315 13.82 9.41 -0.44
C GLY A 315 13.23 8.16 -1.11
N ILE A 316 13.75 7.77 -2.28
CA ILE A 316 13.17 6.74 -3.16
C ILE A 316 13.94 5.42 -3.18
N ASN A 317 15.07 5.30 -2.49
CA ASN A 317 15.96 4.12 -2.59
C ASN A 317 15.25 2.79 -2.34
N ARG A 318 14.23 2.77 -1.46
CA ARG A 318 13.43 1.59 -1.15
C ARG A 318 12.53 1.12 -2.31
N LEU A 319 12.36 1.93 -3.34
CA LEU A 319 11.58 1.54 -4.53
C LEU A 319 12.24 0.37 -5.29
N LYS A 320 13.55 0.17 -5.13
CA LYS A 320 14.28 -0.96 -5.75
C LYS A 320 13.89 -2.33 -5.20
N ILE A 321 13.48 -2.39 -3.93
CA ILE A 321 13.18 -3.63 -3.21
C ILE A 321 11.67 -3.86 -3.01
N LYS A 322 10.84 -3.20 -3.82
CA LYS A 322 9.39 -3.40 -3.86
C LYS A 322 9.01 -4.62 -4.73
N GLU A 323 7.77 -4.69 -5.17
CA GLU A 323 7.24 -5.74 -6.06
C GLU A 323 8.07 -5.90 -7.34
N SER A 324 8.61 -4.79 -7.82
CA SER A 324 9.60 -4.71 -8.90
C SER A 324 10.71 -3.73 -8.49
N ASP A 325 11.76 -3.60 -9.29
CA ASP A 325 12.60 -2.40 -9.23
C ASP A 325 11.82 -1.25 -9.87
N ARG A 326 11.08 -0.50 -9.03
CA ARG A 326 10.22 0.60 -9.47
C ARG A 326 11.01 1.76 -10.06
N ILE A 327 12.28 1.96 -9.67
CA ILE A 327 13.12 3.02 -10.26
C ILE A 327 13.41 2.68 -11.71
N ALA A 328 13.85 1.46 -11.97
CA ALA A 328 14.07 0.98 -13.34
C ALA A 328 12.79 1.01 -14.17
N ALA A 329 11.65 0.61 -13.58
CA ALA A 329 10.34 0.63 -14.23
C ALA A 329 9.91 2.07 -14.61
N ILE A 330 10.11 3.06 -13.73
CA ILE A 330 9.82 4.48 -14.02
C ILE A 330 10.65 4.94 -15.21
N ILE A 331 11.97 4.73 -15.17
CA ILE A 331 12.88 5.17 -16.23
C ILE A 331 12.49 4.55 -17.57
N ASN A 332 12.27 3.22 -17.60
CA ASN A 332 11.90 2.52 -18.82
C ASN A 332 10.56 3.02 -19.39
N THR A 333 9.56 3.24 -18.53
CA THR A 333 8.24 3.75 -18.94
C THR A 333 8.35 5.16 -19.53
N LEU A 334 9.09 6.05 -18.88
CA LEU A 334 9.29 7.43 -19.35
C LEU A 334 10.11 7.46 -20.64
N CYS A 335 11.20 6.72 -20.73
CA CYS A 335 12.03 6.64 -21.94
C CYS A 335 11.24 6.09 -23.14
N SER A 336 10.34 5.11 -22.92
CA SER A 336 9.53 4.53 -24.01
C SER A 336 8.53 5.52 -24.62
N CYS A 337 8.22 6.62 -23.95
CA CYS A 337 7.40 7.72 -24.49
C CYS A 337 8.21 8.99 -24.84
N GLY A 338 9.53 8.88 -24.88
CA GLY A 338 10.44 9.97 -25.28
C GLY A 338 10.75 10.98 -24.18
N ILE A 339 10.46 10.64 -22.91
CA ILE A 339 10.80 11.48 -21.76
C ILE A 339 12.08 11.01 -21.13
N LYS A 340 13.03 11.94 -20.96
CA LYS A 340 14.30 11.67 -20.30
C LYS A 340 14.07 11.58 -18.79
N ALA A 341 14.62 10.53 -18.15
CA ALA A 341 14.70 10.39 -16.70
C ALA A 341 16.07 9.82 -16.31
N GLU A 342 16.66 10.34 -15.24
CA GLU A 342 17.99 9.97 -14.77
C GLU A 342 17.97 9.66 -13.28
N TYR A 343 18.63 8.57 -12.90
CA TYR A 343 18.84 8.18 -11.52
C TYR A 343 20.35 8.13 -11.22
N ASP A 344 20.79 8.91 -10.25
CA ASP A 344 22.21 9.05 -9.87
C ASP A 344 22.67 8.08 -8.75
N GLY A 345 21.76 7.21 -8.29
CA GLY A 345 21.98 6.32 -7.14
C GLY A 345 21.23 6.77 -5.89
N GLU A 346 20.77 8.00 -5.82
CA GLU A 346 20.06 8.59 -4.68
C GLU A 346 18.78 9.31 -5.09
N LYS A 347 18.82 10.05 -6.20
CA LYS A 347 17.75 10.91 -6.70
C LYS A 347 17.33 10.50 -8.10
N LEU A 348 16.05 10.64 -8.39
CA LEU A 348 15.48 10.44 -9.72
C LEU A 348 14.99 11.79 -10.27
N THR A 349 15.56 12.24 -11.37
CA THR A 349 15.16 13.46 -12.05
C THR A 349 14.39 13.14 -13.32
N VAL A 350 13.16 13.67 -13.43
CA VAL A 350 12.30 13.59 -14.61
C VAL A 350 12.38 14.94 -15.36
N TYR A 351 12.76 14.88 -16.62
CA TYR A 351 12.83 16.04 -17.51
C TYR A 351 11.51 16.13 -18.27
N GLY A 352 10.64 17.02 -17.84
CA GLY A 352 9.32 17.15 -18.45
C GLY A 352 9.34 17.61 -19.90
N GLY A 353 8.32 17.24 -20.64
CA GLY A 353 8.23 17.49 -22.08
C GLY A 353 6.87 17.16 -22.66
N THR A 354 6.86 16.56 -23.85
CA THR A 354 5.64 16.09 -24.52
C THR A 354 5.73 14.59 -24.71
N PRO A 355 5.21 13.79 -23.74
CA PRO A 355 5.21 12.33 -23.85
C PRO A 355 4.45 11.88 -25.10
N ARG A 356 5.03 10.94 -25.83
CA ARG A 356 4.40 10.29 -26.99
C ARG A 356 3.79 8.96 -26.59
N GLY A 357 2.83 8.47 -27.38
CA GLY A 357 2.32 7.11 -27.23
C GLY A 357 3.46 6.10 -27.29
N GLY A 358 3.38 5.04 -26.46
CA GLY A 358 4.44 4.04 -26.34
C GLY A 358 3.93 2.66 -25.96
N ASN A 359 4.86 1.70 -25.93
CA ASN A 359 4.61 0.35 -25.43
C ASN A 359 5.19 0.24 -24.02
N PHE A 360 4.31 0.19 -23.03
CA PHE A 360 4.70 0.17 -21.63
C PHE A 360 4.70 -1.27 -21.08
N LEU A 361 5.71 -1.60 -20.30
CA LEU A 361 5.82 -2.89 -19.63
C LEU A 361 5.36 -2.76 -18.17
N GLY A 362 4.33 -3.48 -17.79
CA GLY A 362 3.78 -3.46 -16.42
C GLY A 362 4.69 -4.11 -15.37
N GLY A 363 5.56 -5.03 -15.79
CA GLY A 363 6.62 -5.58 -14.92
C GLY A 363 6.10 -6.32 -13.68
N ASN A 364 4.96 -6.96 -13.74
CA ASN A 364 4.26 -7.64 -12.63
C ASN A 364 4.01 -6.71 -11.42
N ASP A 365 3.91 -5.39 -11.67
CA ASP A 365 3.67 -4.40 -10.62
C ASP A 365 2.48 -3.52 -10.97
N HIS A 366 1.44 -3.61 -10.14
CA HIS A 366 0.19 -2.86 -10.31
C HIS A 366 0.41 -1.35 -10.38
N ARG A 367 1.37 -0.80 -9.63
CA ARG A 367 1.65 0.65 -9.64
C ARG A 367 2.33 1.07 -10.93
N THR A 368 3.18 0.23 -11.50
CA THR A 368 3.78 0.47 -12.83
C THR A 368 2.69 0.49 -13.89
N VAL A 369 1.77 -0.48 -13.88
CA VAL A 369 0.64 -0.53 -14.81
C VAL A 369 -0.24 0.72 -14.71
N MET A 370 -0.65 1.09 -13.49
CA MET A 370 -1.52 2.25 -13.28
C MET A 370 -0.81 3.58 -13.60
N SER A 371 0.48 3.72 -13.28
CA SER A 371 1.28 4.90 -13.66
C SER A 371 1.45 5.03 -15.17
N ALA A 372 1.67 3.91 -15.86
CA ALA A 372 1.70 3.85 -17.31
C ALA A 372 0.35 4.23 -17.93
N ALA A 373 -0.77 3.84 -17.29
CA ALA A 373 -2.10 4.24 -17.73
C ALA A 373 -2.32 5.75 -17.58
N VAL A 374 -1.88 6.35 -16.47
CA VAL A 374 -1.91 7.81 -16.29
C VAL A 374 -1.10 8.51 -17.38
N LEU A 375 0.11 8.04 -17.65
CA LEU A 375 0.98 8.59 -18.69
C LEU A 375 0.33 8.46 -20.08
N GLY A 376 -0.14 7.26 -20.43
CA GLY A 376 -0.78 6.98 -21.73
C GLY A 376 -2.12 7.69 -21.93
N SER A 377 -2.80 8.12 -20.86
CA SER A 377 -4.09 8.84 -20.96
C SER A 377 -3.94 10.24 -21.57
N ALA A 378 -2.78 10.86 -21.44
CA ALA A 378 -2.49 12.23 -21.89
C ALA A 378 -1.36 12.32 -22.93
N ALA A 379 -0.71 11.19 -23.26
CA ALA A 379 0.39 11.15 -24.24
C ALA A 379 -0.10 11.50 -25.65
N ASP A 380 0.79 12.03 -26.48
CA ASP A 380 0.52 12.27 -27.90
C ASP A 380 0.57 10.92 -28.66
N GLY A 381 -0.60 10.37 -28.95
CA GLY A 381 -0.76 9.09 -29.63
C GLY A 381 -1.18 7.93 -28.73
N VAL A 382 -1.41 6.79 -29.37
CA VAL A 382 -1.90 5.56 -28.74
C VAL A 382 -0.78 4.89 -27.92
N SER A 383 -1.13 4.36 -26.77
CA SER A 383 -0.21 3.57 -25.94
C SER A 383 -0.72 2.15 -25.72
N THR A 384 0.18 1.20 -25.48
CA THR A 384 -0.17 -0.15 -25.01
C THR A 384 0.50 -0.44 -23.68
N ILE A 385 -0.15 -1.27 -22.85
CA ILE A 385 0.40 -1.72 -21.57
C ILE A 385 0.30 -3.24 -21.51
N ASP A 386 1.43 -3.89 -21.30
CA ASP A 386 1.50 -5.33 -21.01
C ASP A 386 1.37 -5.58 -19.50
N GLY A 387 0.79 -6.74 -19.09
CA GLY A 387 0.62 -7.09 -17.68
C GLY A 387 -0.49 -6.29 -16.98
N ALA A 388 -1.49 -5.84 -17.73
CA ALA A 388 -2.59 -5.03 -17.22
C ALA A 388 -3.43 -5.73 -16.13
N GLU A 389 -3.42 -7.07 -16.04
CA GLU A 389 -4.05 -7.87 -15.00
C GLU A 389 -3.48 -7.60 -13.60
N HIS A 390 -2.23 -7.16 -13.49
CA HIS A 390 -1.59 -6.92 -12.20
C HIS A 390 -2.24 -5.81 -11.37
N VAL A 391 -3.14 -4.99 -11.95
CA VAL A 391 -3.95 -4.03 -11.16
C VAL A 391 -4.78 -4.74 -10.08
N ALA A 392 -5.15 -6.00 -10.27
CA ALA A 392 -5.91 -6.81 -9.32
C ALA A 392 -5.24 -6.91 -7.94
N LYS A 393 -3.92 -6.73 -7.87
CA LYS A 393 -3.16 -6.77 -6.63
C LYS A 393 -3.58 -5.70 -5.60
N SER A 394 -4.09 -4.55 -6.06
CA SER A 394 -4.55 -3.48 -5.16
C SER A 394 -5.79 -2.73 -5.64
N TYR A 395 -6.10 -2.74 -6.93
CA TYR A 395 -7.21 -2.01 -7.52
C TYR A 395 -7.81 -2.81 -8.69
N PRO A 396 -8.55 -3.89 -8.40
CA PRO A 396 -9.10 -4.79 -9.45
C PRO A 396 -9.93 -4.08 -10.51
N ASP A 397 -10.70 -3.07 -10.09
CA ASP A 397 -11.62 -2.31 -10.95
C ASP A 397 -10.98 -1.13 -11.68
N PHE A 398 -9.66 -0.96 -11.63
CA PHE A 398 -8.97 0.22 -12.16
C PHE A 398 -9.36 0.57 -13.61
N PHE A 399 -9.36 -0.39 -14.52
CA PHE A 399 -9.71 -0.11 -15.92
C PHE A 399 -11.21 0.10 -16.16
N ARG A 400 -12.08 -0.44 -15.30
CA ARG A 400 -13.51 -0.09 -15.27
C ARG A 400 -13.68 1.39 -14.90
N ASP A 401 -13.05 1.80 -13.82
CA ASP A 401 -13.13 3.15 -13.29
C ASP A 401 -12.42 4.16 -14.22
N TYR A 402 -11.34 3.74 -14.88
CA TYR A 402 -10.71 4.52 -15.95
C TYR A 402 -11.70 4.84 -17.08
N LYS A 403 -12.55 3.88 -17.49
CA LYS A 403 -13.62 4.13 -18.49
C LYS A 403 -14.70 5.07 -17.96
N LEU A 404 -15.10 4.96 -16.69
CA LEU A 404 -16.07 5.86 -16.06
C LEU A 404 -15.57 7.31 -16.01
N LEU A 405 -14.27 7.52 -15.92
CA LEU A 405 -13.64 8.83 -16.03
C LEU A 405 -13.56 9.34 -17.49
N GLY A 406 -14.11 8.63 -18.46
CA GLY A 406 -14.07 8.99 -19.88
C GLY A 406 -12.85 8.45 -20.63
N GLY A 407 -11.98 7.70 -19.99
CA GLY A 407 -10.83 7.07 -20.63
C GLY A 407 -11.24 5.99 -21.64
N LYS A 408 -10.46 5.85 -22.73
CA LYS A 408 -10.67 4.81 -23.72
C LYS A 408 -9.60 3.73 -23.56
N VAL A 409 -10.03 2.53 -23.19
CA VAL A 409 -9.18 1.35 -23.06
C VAL A 409 -9.83 0.15 -23.74
N ASP A 410 -9.06 -0.51 -24.61
CA ASP A 410 -9.44 -1.72 -25.33
C ASP A 410 -8.53 -2.87 -24.85
N VAL A 411 -9.10 -4.02 -24.52
CA VAL A 411 -8.32 -5.23 -24.22
C VAL A 411 -7.92 -5.85 -25.56
N LEU A 412 -6.62 -6.10 -25.73
CA LEU A 412 -6.10 -6.67 -26.97
C LEU A 412 -5.99 -8.20 -26.91
N ILE A 413 -5.55 -8.76 -25.79
CA ILE A 413 -5.49 -10.22 -25.49
C ILE A 413 -5.23 -10.43 -23.99
#